data_d99281cd33880392909ca4479816e745
#
_entry.id   d99281cd33880392909ca4479816e745
#
_cell.length_a   1.000
_cell.length_b   1.000
_cell.length_c   1.000
_cell.angle_alpha   90.00
_cell.angle_beta   90.00
_cell.angle_gamma   90.00
#
_symmetry.space_group_name_H-M   'P 1'
#
loop_
_entity.id
_entity.type
_entity.pdbx_description
1 polymer ?
#
loop_
_entity_poly.entity_id
_entity_poly.type
_entity_poly.pdbx_seq_one_letter_code
_entity_poly.pdbx_strand_id
1 'polypeptide(L)'
;MSEEVVRSARPLTRRTVLQGALVAGAAFGASALGSSPAAAAGLTVTRMKVLAGTQAGVQYGIGATDLGIPARTPDGRLLFAFGDTWADAVGGTNWRSPVALYSSTTNLAAGVVFNGAAGAGANTQVTAPQLWYYPHDAYYETVIPSDVITIGSRMYLHAIVNGPTFGTVRWTELWQSDDSGATWQHTGLKFPADMADGHFQCITWGQGNDGYVYIYGTGFQRDKGIVLYRVPQNSMTSLSAYQPWGYANGGWAWGNPATEVLPGKFGEMCLRPLGGKWILTWFNADGYRIDAMVLNTPTDNLYTAAKTTLLWGGNWGAEDATHVAQLYGGYIIPGSTLSDLHLTVSQWNTGNNSVYHVEQFRIQGLV
;
A
#
# COMPACT_ATOMS: atom_id res chain seq x y z
N MET A 1 19.83 29.16 -48.51
CA MET A 1 19.34 29.63 -47.20
C MET A 1 17.95 29.06 -47.05
N SER A 2 17.83 27.96 -46.36
CA SER A 2 16.56 27.31 -46.00
C SER A 2 16.50 27.26 -44.48
N GLU A 3 15.56 27.99 -43.88
CA GLU A 3 15.28 28.00 -42.43
C GLU A 3 14.63 26.70 -42.04
N GLU A 4 15.31 25.96 -41.16
CA GLU A 4 14.76 24.83 -40.43
C GLU A 4 13.84 25.35 -39.32
N VAL A 5 12.55 25.09 -39.42
CA VAL A 5 11.57 25.36 -38.39
C VAL A 5 11.71 24.26 -37.33
N VAL A 6 12.41 24.56 -36.22
CA VAL A 6 12.43 23.73 -35.01
C VAL A 6 11.04 23.78 -34.40
N ARG A 7 10.24 22.72 -34.56
CA ARG A 7 8.99 22.53 -33.81
C ARG A 7 9.34 22.16 -32.35
N SER A 8 9.15 23.12 -31.48
CA SER A 8 9.16 22.93 -30.03
C SER A 8 8.07 21.93 -29.64
N ALA A 9 8.46 20.74 -29.22
CA ALA A 9 7.57 19.79 -28.59
C ALA A 9 7.11 20.38 -27.23
N ARG A 10 5.83 20.66 -27.09
CA ARG A 10 5.25 21.07 -25.81
C ARG A 10 5.38 19.89 -24.83
N PRO A 11 5.85 20.09 -23.60
CA PRO A 11 5.87 19.04 -22.59
C PRO A 11 4.43 18.58 -22.32
N LEU A 12 4.20 17.29 -22.42
CA LEU A 12 2.95 16.65 -22.01
C LEU A 12 2.74 16.96 -20.53
N THR A 13 1.65 17.62 -20.19
CA THR A 13 1.33 17.94 -18.80
C THR A 13 0.95 16.65 -18.09
N ARG A 14 1.40 16.44 -16.84
CA ARG A 14 1.10 15.29 -15.96
C ARG A 14 -0.39 14.91 -15.93
N ARG A 15 -1.26 15.86 -16.18
CA ARG A 15 -2.71 15.69 -16.26
C ARG A 15 -3.14 14.66 -17.31
N THR A 16 -2.41 14.54 -18.42
CA THR A 16 -2.74 13.61 -19.51
C THR A 16 -2.27 12.18 -19.21
N VAL A 17 -1.19 12.01 -18.45
CA VAL A 17 -0.62 10.69 -18.12
C VAL A 17 -1.44 10.00 -17.03
N LEU A 18 -1.83 10.74 -15.97
CA LEU A 18 -2.69 10.20 -14.91
C LEU A 18 -4.08 9.79 -15.42
N GLN A 19 -4.62 10.47 -16.43
CA GLN A 19 -5.89 10.10 -17.04
C GLN A 19 -5.79 8.85 -17.94
N GLY A 20 -4.64 8.59 -18.55
CA GLY A 20 -4.44 7.44 -19.44
C GLY A 20 -4.33 6.09 -18.73
N ALA A 21 -3.76 6.05 -17.53
CA ALA A 21 -3.57 4.82 -16.76
C ALA A 21 -4.84 4.33 -16.03
N LEU A 22 -5.82 5.21 -15.85
CA LEU A 22 -7.08 4.92 -15.15
C LEU A 22 -8.15 4.28 -16.04
N VAL A 23 -8.00 4.33 -17.36
CA VAL A 23 -8.96 3.73 -18.28
C VAL A 23 -8.97 2.20 -18.25
N ALA A 24 -7.89 1.57 -17.81
CA ALA A 24 -7.86 0.11 -17.63
C ALA A 24 -8.58 -0.40 -16.36
N GLY A 25 -8.84 0.48 -15.38
CA GLY A 25 -9.54 0.13 -14.14
C GLY A 25 -11.00 0.61 -14.04
N ALA A 26 -11.46 1.46 -14.96
CA ALA A 26 -12.76 2.14 -14.85
C ALA A 26 -13.86 1.62 -15.80
N ALA A 27 -13.62 0.56 -16.56
CA ALA A 27 -14.65 -0.08 -17.39
C ALA A 27 -15.40 -1.17 -16.59
N PHE A 28 -15.86 -0.86 -15.38
CA PHE A 28 -16.92 -1.66 -14.77
C PHE A 28 -18.27 -1.10 -15.23
N GLY A 29 -18.76 -1.67 -16.32
CA GLY A 29 -20.11 -1.46 -16.79
C GLY A 29 -21.11 -1.76 -15.68
N ALA A 30 -22.10 -0.89 -15.54
CA ALA A 30 -23.29 -1.12 -14.77
C ALA A 30 -24.01 -2.35 -15.32
N SER A 31 -23.72 -3.53 -14.76
CA SER A 31 -24.54 -4.72 -14.95
C SER A 31 -24.13 -5.79 -13.93
N ALA A 32 -24.81 -5.80 -12.86
CA ALA A 32 -25.31 -6.89 -12.05
C ALA A 32 -25.72 -6.30 -10.70
N LEU A 33 -26.98 -5.98 -10.56
CA LEU A 33 -27.67 -6.03 -9.26
C LEU A 33 -27.71 -7.51 -8.84
N GLY A 34 -26.53 -8.10 -8.61
CA GLY A 34 -26.39 -9.32 -7.86
C GLY A 34 -26.58 -8.96 -6.39
N SER A 35 -27.42 -9.67 -5.71
CA SER A 35 -27.62 -9.62 -4.26
C SER A 35 -26.24 -9.45 -3.58
N SER A 36 -26.04 -8.33 -2.88
CA SER A 36 -24.87 -8.14 -2.02
C SER A 36 -24.77 -9.37 -1.11
N PRO A 37 -23.65 -10.12 -1.13
CA PRO A 37 -23.45 -11.12 -0.09
C PRO A 37 -23.54 -10.37 1.23
N ALA A 38 -24.34 -10.90 2.16
CA ALA A 38 -24.48 -10.31 3.48
C ALA A 38 -23.09 -10.07 4.06
N ALA A 39 -22.83 -8.90 4.64
CA ALA A 39 -21.69 -8.69 5.52
C ALA A 39 -21.63 -9.89 6.47
N ALA A 40 -20.43 -10.46 6.71
CA ALA A 40 -20.29 -11.60 7.60
C ALA A 40 -21.09 -11.31 8.87
N ALA A 41 -22.06 -12.13 9.21
CA ALA A 41 -22.97 -11.87 10.30
C ALA A 41 -22.15 -11.71 11.58
N GLY A 42 -22.09 -10.48 12.14
CA GLY A 42 -21.34 -10.15 13.35
C GLY A 42 -20.32 -9.03 13.23
N LEU A 43 -19.90 -8.59 12.02
CA LEU A 43 -18.97 -7.46 11.89
C LEU A 43 -19.66 -6.13 12.20
N THR A 44 -18.99 -5.33 13.05
CA THR A 44 -19.33 -3.92 13.22
C THR A 44 -18.25 -3.07 12.57
N VAL A 45 -18.64 -2.27 11.59
CA VAL A 45 -17.75 -1.35 10.86
C VAL A 45 -18.04 0.07 11.25
N THR A 46 -17.02 0.82 11.63
CA THR A 46 -17.10 2.26 11.90
C THR A 46 -16.16 3.02 10.99
N ARG A 47 -16.68 3.88 10.12
CA ARG A 47 -15.91 4.89 9.40
C ARG A 47 -15.57 6.01 10.38
N MET A 48 -14.31 6.13 10.76
CA MET A 48 -13.93 6.97 11.90
C MET A 48 -13.66 8.42 11.50
N LYS A 49 -12.64 8.64 10.67
CA LYS A 49 -12.23 9.99 10.26
C LYS A 49 -11.25 9.95 9.09
N VAL A 50 -11.20 11.04 8.33
CA VAL A 50 -10.11 11.30 7.39
C VAL A 50 -8.85 11.64 8.17
N LEU A 51 -7.75 10.98 7.84
CA LEU A 51 -6.45 11.15 8.50
C LEU A 51 -5.55 12.15 7.77
N ALA A 52 -5.46 12.06 6.45
CA ALA A 52 -4.60 12.90 5.62
C ALA A 52 -5.19 13.05 4.22
N GLY A 53 -4.87 14.15 3.52
CA GLY A 53 -5.38 14.47 2.20
C GLY A 53 -6.63 15.33 2.23
N THR A 54 -7.41 15.33 1.15
CA THR A 54 -8.64 16.12 1.05
C THR A 54 -9.58 15.82 2.20
N GLN A 55 -10.23 16.87 2.74
CA GLN A 55 -11.14 16.84 3.89
C GLN A 55 -10.47 16.68 5.27
N ALA A 56 -9.17 16.35 5.35
CA ALA A 56 -8.45 16.33 6.63
C ALA A 56 -7.96 17.72 7.07
N GLY A 57 -8.08 18.71 6.21
CA GLY A 57 -7.36 19.98 6.35
C GLY A 57 -5.89 19.85 5.90
N VAL A 58 -5.27 20.98 5.60
CA VAL A 58 -3.88 21.03 5.15
C VAL A 58 -2.95 20.99 6.36
N GLN A 59 -2.60 19.79 6.82
CA GLN A 59 -1.57 19.59 7.83
C GLN A 59 -0.29 19.10 7.17
N TYR A 60 0.86 19.59 7.59
CA TYR A 60 2.18 19.19 7.04
C TYR A 60 2.31 19.40 5.53
N GLY A 61 1.57 20.37 4.95
CA GLY A 61 1.54 20.62 3.52
C GLY A 61 0.97 19.44 2.71
N ILE A 62 0.05 18.68 3.28
CA ILE A 62 -0.63 17.55 2.62
C ILE A 62 -2.09 17.91 2.40
N GLY A 63 -2.43 18.34 1.18
CA GLY A 63 -3.81 18.62 0.77
C GLY A 63 -4.46 17.47 0.00
N ALA A 64 -3.64 16.59 -0.60
CA ALA A 64 -4.08 15.38 -1.29
C ALA A 64 -3.03 14.30 -1.15
N THR A 65 -3.43 13.06 -0.79
CA THR A 65 -2.51 11.92 -0.61
C THR A 65 -3.26 10.59 -0.54
N ASP A 66 -2.52 9.48 -0.60
CA ASP A 66 -3.06 8.14 -0.47
C ASP A 66 -2.18 7.17 0.34
N LEU A 67 -2.57 5.90 0.37
CA LEU A 67 -1.97 4.76 1.03
C LEU A 67 -2.02 4.86 2.56
N GLY A 68 -1.13 5.62 3.20
CA GLY A 68 -1.07 5.71 4.66
C GLY A 68 -0.66 4.38 5.29
N ILE A 69 0.42 3.76 4.79
CA ILE A 69 0.95 2.46 5.22
C ILE A 69 1.56 2.58 6.62
N PRO A 70 1.00 1.95 7.67
CA PRO A 70 1.45 2.16 9.02
C PRO A 70 2.51 1.11 9.44
N ALA A 71 3.51 1.57 10.17
CA ALA A 71 4.46 0.71 10.86
C ALA A 71 4.75 1.27 12.26
N ARG A 72 5.09 0.39 13.22
CA ARG A 72 5.63 0.82 14.51
C ARG A 72 7.11 1.11 14.36
N THR A 73 7.53 2.27 14.79
CA THR A 73 8.95 2.66 14.78
C THR A 73 9.71 2.05 15.96
N PRO A 74 11.04 1.92 15.88
CA PRO A 74 11.86 1.43 17.01
C PRO A 74 11.70 2.26 18.29
N ASP A 75 11.43 3.56 18.21
CA ASP A 75 11.18 4.43 19.35
C ASP A 75 9.73 4.38 19.88
N GLY A 76 8.89 3.48 19.32
CA GLY A 76 7.54 3.18 19.80
C GLY A 76 6.42 4.03 19.21
N ARG A 77 6.74 5.03 18.38
CA ARG A 77 5.73 5.79 17.62
C ARG A 77 5.12 4.94 16.50
N LEU A 78 4.13 5.47 15.82
CA LEU A 78 3.64 4.99 14.55
C LEU A 78 4.19 5.90 13.44
N LEU A 79 4.67 5.31 12.35
CA LEU A 79 4.98 6.00 11.11
C LEU A 79 3.94 5.58 10.08
N PHE A 80 3.43 6.53 9.29
CA PHE A 80 2.53 6.27 8.18
C PHE A 80 3.18 6.77 6.89
N ALA A 81 3.48 5.87 5.96
CA ALA A 81 4.04 6.20 4.67
C ALA A 81 2.92 6.41 3.64
N PHE A 82 2.99 7.51 2.90
CA PHE A 82 2.04 7.91 1.88
C PHE A 82 2.67 7.85 0.50
N GLY A 83 1.84 7.62 -0.51
CA GLY A 83 2.21 7.65 -1.92
C GLY A 83 2.24 9.07 -2.50
N ASP A 84 1.63 9.22 -3.66
CA ASP A 84 1.56 10.51 -4.33
C ASP A 84 0.88 11.57 -3.45
N THR A 85 1.59 12.66 -3.21
CA THR A 85 1.17 13.69 -2.25
C THR A 85 1.32 15.08 -2.87
N TRP A 86 0.28 15.91 -2.79
CA TRP A 86 0.28 17.32 -3.19
C TRP A 86 0.03 18.22 -2.00
N ALA A 87 0.47 19.48 -2.11
CA ALA A 87 0.24 20.45 -1.05
C ALA A 87 -1.23 20.89 -0.97
N ASP A 88 -1.94 20.86 -2.07
CA ASP A 88 -3.33 21.35 -2.22
C ASP A 88 -4.27 20.25 -2.76
N ALA A 89 -4.29 20.01 -4.06
CA ALA A 89 -5.16 19.04 -4.73
C ALA A 89 -4.37 18.16 -5.70
N VAL A 90 -4.94 17.06 -6.14
CA VAL A 90 -4.34 16.19 -7.15
C VAL A 90 -4.03 16.99 -8.42
N GLY A 91 -2.78 16.94 -8.87
CA GLY A 91 -2.28 17.69 -10.01
C GLY A 91 -1.95 19.16 -9.69
N GLY A 92 -2.03 19.56 -8.44
CA GLY A 92 -1.69 20.89 -7.94
C GLY A 92 -0.20 21.07 -7.67
N THR A 93 0.13 21.76 -6.59
CA THR A 93 1.50 22.17 -6.26
C THR A 93 2.23 21.17 -5.38
N ASN A 94 3.58 21.24 -5.39
CA ASN A 94 4.48 20.51 -4.51
C ASN A 94 4.19 19.00 -4.44
N TRP A 95 4.09 18.38 -5.64
CA TRP A 95 3.98 16.92 -5.72
C TRP A 95 5.27 16.24 -5.23
N ARG A 96 5.12 15.18 -4.45
CA ARG A 96 6.20 14.37 -3.90
C ARG A 96 5.71 12.98 -3.49
N SER A 97 6.58 11.98 -3.58
CA SER A 97 6.34 10.58 -3.18
C SER A 97 7.69 9.86 -2.97
N PRO A 98 7.86 9.07 -1.89
CA PRO A 98 6.94 8.91 -0.76
C PRO A 98 7.11 10.03 0.30
N VAL A 99 6.09 10.18 1.14
CA VAL A 99 6.05 11.10 2.29
C VAL A 99 5.70 10.28 3.54
N ALA A 100 6.08 10.73 4.74
CA ALA A 100 5.62 10.06 5.95
C ALA A 100 5.32 11.02 7.11
N LEU A 101 4.33 10.61 7.91
CA LEU A 101 3.93 11.29 9.15
C LEU A 101 4.08 10.37 10.35
N TYR A 102 4.30 10.98 11.52
CA TYR A 102 4.35 10.29 12.80
C TYR A 102 3.08 10.50 13.61
N SER A 103 2.77 9.47 14.41
CA SER A 103 1.73 9.55 15.42
C SER A 103 2.20 8.89 16.73
N SER A 104 1.90 9.50 17.85
CA SER A 104 2.07 8.93 19.19
C SER A 104 0.76 8.37 19.74
N THR A 105 -0.27 8.18 18.90
CA THR A 105 -1.55 7.62 19.30
C THR A 105 -1.38 6.20 19.82
N THR A 106 -1.86 5.94 21.04
CA THR A 106 -1.90 4.61 21.67
C THR A 106 -3.31 4.05 21.73
N ASN A 107 -4.33 4.91 21.82
CA ASN A 107 -5.75 4.55 21.77
C ASN A 107 -6.31 4.76 20.36
N LEU A 108 -6.28 3.70 19.54
CA LEU A 108 -6.74 3.77 18.15
C LEU A 108 -8.25 4.04 18.03
N ALA A 109 -9.04 3.64 19.03
CA ALA A 109 -10.48 3.88 19.06
C ALA A 109 -10.85 5.37 19.20
N ALA A 110 -9.93 6.20 19.70
CA ALA A 110 -10.08 7.66 19.70
C ALA A 110 -9.72 8.31 18.36
N GLY A 111 -9.17 7.55 17.42
CA GLY A 111 -8.68 8.02 16.14
C GLY A 111 -7.22 8.46 16.18
N VAL A 112 -6.49 8.12 15.11
CA VAL A 112 -5.09 8.51 14.93
C VAL A 112 -4.98 10.03 14.80
N VAL A 113 -3.96 10.60 15.46
CA VAL A 113 -3.60 12.03 15.36
C VAL A 113 -2.12 12.10 14.98
N PHE A 114 -1.81 12.79 13.90
CA PHE A 114 -0.43 13.05 13.51
C PHE A 114 0.16 14.20 14.33
N ASN A 115 1.41 14.02 14.76
CA ASN A 115 2.12 14.98 15.60
C ASN A 115 3.55 15.25 15.13
N GLY A 116 3.89 14.84 13.90
CA GLY A 116 5.19 15.10 13.29
C GLY A 116 5.26 14.60 11.86
N ALA A 117 6.28 15.06 11.14
CA ALA A 117 6.63 14.59 9.81
C ALA A 117 8.01 13.95 9.82
N ALA A 118 8.23 12.95 8.95
CA ALA A 118 9.51 12.31 8.69
C ALA A 118 10.19 12.93 7.47
N GLY A 119 11.48 12.66 7.31
CA GLY A 119 12.28 13.07 6.17
C GLY A 119 13.35 14.11 6.53
N ALA A 120 14.44 14.12 5.77
CA ALA A 120 15.53 15.06 5.97
C ALA A 120 15.04 16.51 5.78
N GLY A 121 15.35 17.37 6.73
CA GLY A 121 14.92 18.77 6.72
C GLY A 121 13.44 18.96 7.00
N ALA A 122 12.74 17.93 7.53
CA ALA A 122 11.34 18.03 7.90
C ALA A 122 11.12 19.16 8.89
N ASN A 123 10.28 20.12 8.53
CA ASN A 123 9.65 20.97 9.49
C ASN A 123 8.46 20.22 10.07
N THR A 124 8.64 19.63 11.23
CA THR A 124 7.69 18.73 11.87
C THR A 124 6.32 19.34 12.17
N GLN A 125 6.19 20.65 12.00
CA GLN A 125 4.95 21.38 12.24
C GLN A 125 4.26 21.87 10.96
N VAL A 126 5.00 22.04 9.86
CA VAL A 126 4.49 22.75 8.67
C VAL A 126 4.57 21.93 7.39
N THR A 127 5.63 21.14 7.18
CA THR A 127 5.84 20.46 5.90
C THR A 127 6.42 19.08 6.08
N ALA A 128 5.79 18.07 5.47
CA ALA A 128 6.34 16.75 5.28
C ALA A 128 7.09 16.72 3.94
N PRO A 129 8.42 16.58 3.94
CA PRO A 129 9.19 16.47 2.70
C PRO A 129 9.05 15.09 2.08
N GLN A 130 9.51 14.94 0.85
CA GLN A 130 9.80 13.64 0.26
C GLN A 130 10.88 12.92 1.09
N LEU A 131 10.71 11.63 1.37
CA LEU A 131 11.61 10.88 2.26
C LEU A 131 13.04 10.78 1.73
N TRP A 132 13.20 10.76 0.39
CA TRP A 132 14.49 10.82 -0.30
C TRP A 132 14.32 11.47 -1.65
N TYR A 133 15.41 12.03 -2.17
CA TYR A 133 15.39 12.63 -3.51
C TYR A 133 15.24 11.56 -4.59
N TYR A 134 14.39 11.85 -5.55
CA TYR A 134 14.13 11.04 -6.72
C TYR A 134 13.90 11.96 -7.92
N PRO A 135 14.62 11.80 -9.04
CA PRO A 135 14.41 12.66 -10.20
C PRO A 135 13.07 12.30 -10.85
N HIS A 136 12.18 13.30 -10.96
CA HIS A 136 10.91 13.19 -11.67
C HIS A 136 11.08 13.82 -13.04
N ASP A 137 11.44 13.01 -14.01
CA ASP A 137 11.75 13.42 -15.37
C ASP A 137 11.09 12.47 -16.40
N ALA A 138 11.51 12.55 -17.66
CA ALA A 138 10.98 11.67 -18.72
C ALA A 138 11.36 10.18 -18.52
N TYR A 139 12.27 9.86 -17.61
CA TYR A 139 12.69 8.48 -17.31
C TYR A 139 11.97 7.88 -16.09
N TYR A 140 11.63 8.72 -15.11
CA TYR A 140 10.98 8.34 -13.87
C TYR A 140 9.67 9.11 -13.68
N GLU A 141 8.57 8.41 -13.40
CA GLU A 141 7.27 9.04 -13.13
C GLU A 141 7.06 9.22 -11.63
N THR A 142 7.02 8.13 -10.88
CA THR A 142 6.80 8.16 -9.43
C THR A 142 7.44 6.98 -8.72
N VAL A 143 7.66 7.14 -7.41
CA VAL A 143 8.09 6.08 -6.49
C VAL A 143 7.02 5.90 -5.44
N ILE A 144 6.39 4.72 -5.42
CA ILE A 144 5.25 4.43 -4.56
C ILE A 144 5.68 3.45 -3.47
N PRO A 145 5.44 3.74 -2.17
CA PRO A 145 5.69 2.77 -1.11
C PRO A 145 4.73 1.59 -1.24
N SER A 146 5.23 0.39 -1.02
CA SER A 146 4.42 -0.83 -1.04
C SER A 146 4.11 -1.34 0.36
N ASP A 147 5.13 -1.42 1.23
CA ASP A 147 4.94 -1.71 2.65
C ASP A 147 6.17 -1.25 3.47
N VAL A 148 5.96 -1.09 4.79
CA VAL A 148 6.99 -0.71 5.76
C VAL A 148 7.01 -1.72 6.92
N ILE A 149 8.20 -2.16 7.32
CA ILE A 149 8.39 -3.09 8.45
C ILE A 149 9.55 -2.65 9.33
N THR A 150 9.44 -2.97 10.62
CA THR A 150 10.54 -2.79 11.59
C THR A 150 11.08 -4.14 12.00
N ILE A 151 12.39 -4.33 11.87
CA ILE A 151 13.11 -5.53 12.31
C ILE A 151 14.19 -5.11 13.33
N GLY A 152 13.97 -5.42 14.58
CA GLY A 152 14.84 -4.95 15.66
C GLY A 152 14.81 -3.42 15.77
N SER A 153 15.97 -2.78 15.61
CA SER A 153 16.12 -1.31 15.64
C SER A 153 16.08 -0.65 14.27
N ARG A 154 15.86 -1.42 13.18
CA ARG A 154 15.90 -0.93 11.80
C ARG A 154 14.53 -1.01 11.15
N MET A 155 14.18 0.01 10.40
CA MET A 155 13.02 -0.01 9.52
C MET A 155 13.43 -0.30 8.09
N TYR A 156 12.56 -1.00 7.35
CA TYR A 156 12.69 -1.23 5.92
C TYR A 156 11.42 -0.77 5.21
N LEU A 157 11.60 -0.13 4.05
CA LEU A 157 10.52 0.29 3.17
C LEU A 157 10.79 -0.28 1.77
N HIS A 158 9.82 -1.02 1.25
CA HIS A 158 9.82 -1.47 -0.13
C HIS A 158 9.11 -0.43 -0.99
N ALA A 159 9.75 -0.01 -2.07
CA ALA A 159 9.25 1.02 -2.98
C ALA A 159 9.18 0.52 -4.41
N ILE A 160 8.13 0.92 -5.12
CA ILE A 160 7.85 0.59 -6.51
C ILE A 160 8.27 1.77 -7.38
N VAL A 161 9.23 1.57 -8.27
CA VAL A 161 9.72 2.60 -9.19
C VAL A 161 8.99 2.48 -10.52
N ASN A 162 8.16 3.47 -10.82
CA ASN A 162 7.45 3.53 -12.09
C ASN A 162 8.26 4.28 -13.14
N GLY A 163 8.14 3.83 -14.40
CA GLY A 163 8.72 4.47 -15.55
C GLY A 163 7.93 5.70 -16.02
N PRO A 164 8.26 6.26 -17.20
CA PRO A 164 7.65 7.49 -17.70
C PRO A 164 6.15 7.32 -18.01
N THR A 165 5.67 6.09 -18.15
CA THR A 165 4.24 5.77 -18.21
C THR A 165 3.83 5.15 -16.89
N PHE A 166 2.89 5.76 -16.19
CA PHE A 166 2.35 5.24 -14.93
C PHE A 166 1.88 3.80 -15.10
N GLY A 167 2.24 2.96 -14.15
CA GLY A 167 1.93 1.54 -14.19
C GLY A 167 2.98 0.67 -14.90
N THR A 168 4.00 1.28 -15.52
CA THR A 168 5.15 0.56 -16.05
C THR A 168 6.22 0.48 -14.97
N VAL A 169 6.19 -0.59 -14.18
CA VAL A 169 7.20 -0.83 -13.14
C VAL A 169 8.56 -1.10 -13.79
N ARG A 170 9.56 -0.32 -13.39
CA ARG A 170 10.95 -0.46 -13.86
C ARG A 170 11.72 -1.47 -13.03
N TRP A 171 11.61 -1.37 -11.72
CA TRP A 171 12.08 -2.26 -10.67
C TRP A 171 11.37 -1.91 -9.37
N THR A 172 11.55 -2.73 -8.36
CA THR A 172 11.26 -2.32 -7.00
C THR A 172 12.54 -2.30 -6.17
N GLU A 173 12.56 -1.59 -5.06
CA GLU A 173 13.79 -1.36 -4.31
C GLU A 173 13.56 -1.30 -2.81
N LEU A 174 14.64 -1.53 -2.06
CA LEU A 174 14.59 -1.56 -0.61
C LEU A 174 15.36 -0.38 -0.03
N TRP A 175 14.66 0.39 0.81
CA TRP A 175 15.21 1.47 1.62
C TRP A 175 15.25 1.06 3.08
N GLN A 176 16.21 1.58 3.85
CA GLN A 176 16.34 1.32 5.28
C GLN A 176 16.49 2.62 6.06
N SER A 177 16.08 2.58 7.33
CA SER A 177 16.25 3.67 8.29
C SER A 177 16.72 3.10 9.63
N ASP A 178 17.74 3.72 10.22
CA ASP A 178 18.30 3.38 11.54
C ASP A 178 17.90 4.41 12.61
N ASP A 179 17.09 5.42 12.26
CA ASP A 179 16.67 6.53 13.10
C ASP A 179 15.14 6.67 13.21
N SER A 180 14.45 5.54 13.28
CA SER A 180 12.99 5.48 13.42
C SER A 180 12.22 6.14 12.26
N GLY A 181 12.77 6.10 11.04
CA GLY A 181 12.14 6.60 9.83
C GLY A 181 12.38 8.09 9.57
N ALA A 182 13.24 8.76 10.34
CA ALA A 182 13.55 10.17 10.11
C ALA A 182 14.39 10.39 8.85
N THR A 183 15.34 9.49 8.58
CA THR A 183 16.10 9.48 7.32
C THR A 183 16.14 8.07 6.73
N TRP A 184 16.25 8.00 5.41
CA TRP A 184 16.22 6.75 4.66
C TRP A 184 17.43 6.64 3.74
N GLN A 185 18.02 5.44 3.68
CA GLN A 185 19.16 5.11 2.84
C GLN A 185 18.79 3.95 1.91
N HIS A 186 19.14 4.07 0.63
CA HIS A 186 19.01 2.98 -0.31
C HIS A 186 19.95 1.84 0.06
N THR A 187 19.44 0.62 0.18
CA THR A 187 20.24 -0.55 0.61
C THR A 187 21.16 -1.09 -0.48
N GLY A 188 21.01 -0.63 -1.71
CA GLY A 188 21.62 -1.23 -2.90
C GLY A 188 20.79 -2.36 -3.51
N LEU A 189 19.79 -2.88 -2.80
CA LEU A 189 18.93 -3.96 -3.30
C LEU A 189 17.85 -3.41 -4.23
N LYS A 190 17.82 -3.98 -5.44
CA LYS A 190 16.74 -3.82 -6.42
C LYS A 190 16.19 -5.19 -6.78
N PHE A 191 14.88 -5.28 -6.90
CA PHE A 191 14.18 -6.45 -7.40
C PHE A 191 13.78 -6.20 -8.86
N PRO A 192 14.11 -7.11 -9.79
CA PRO A 192 13.68 -7.00 -11.19
C PRO A 192 12.14 -6.89 -11.30
N ALA A 193 11.66 -6.07 -12.22
CA ALA A 193 10.21 -5.89 -12.43
C ALA A 193 9.51 -7.19 -12.83
N ASP A 194 10.23 -8.12 -13.46
CA ASP A 194 9.74 -9.44 -13.88
C ASP A 194 9.98 -10.55 -12.84
N MET A 195 10.50 -10.22 -11.65
CA MET A 195 10.68 -11.20 -10.58
C MET A 195 9.37 -11.92 -10.28
N ALA A 196 9.42 -13.27 -10.26
CA ALA A 196 8.24 -14.12 -10.12
C ALA A 196 7.15 -13.80 -11.14
N ASP A 197 7.52 -13.58 -12.39
CA ASP A 197 6.59 -13.19 -13.47
C ASP A 197 5.80 -11.90 -13.15
N GLY A 198 6.47 -10.94 -12.52
CA GLY A 198 5.90 -9.66 -12.13
C GLY A 198 5.03 -9.69 -10.87
N HIS A 199 5.00 -10.80 -10.12
CA HIS A 199 4.27 -10.89 -8.85
C HIS A 199 5.03 -10.31 -7.65
N PHE A 200 6.24 -9.80 -7.83
CA PHE A 200 7.02 -9.18 -6.76
C PHE A 200 7.07 -7.64 -6.86
N GLN A 201 6.10 -7.06 -7.57
CA GLN A 201 6.05 -5.61 -7.78
C GLN A 201 5.38 -4.88 -6.62
N CYS A 202 4.25 -5.39 -6.12
CA CYS A 202 3.56 -4.88 -4.93
C CYS A 202 3.63 -5.96 -3.84
N ILE A 203 4.28 -5.67 -2.73
CA ILE A 203 4.46 -6.64 -1.65
C ILE A 203 3.87 -6.18 -0.34
N THR A 204 3.60 -7.13 0.53
CA THR A 204 3.44 -6.93 1.97
C THR A 204 4.23 -7.95 2.74
N TRP A 205 4.64 -7.61 3.96
CA TRP A 205 5.46 -8.48 4.80
C TRP A 205 5.04 -8.50 6.26
N GLY A 206 5.41 -9.59 6.93
CA GLY A 206 5.23 -9.74 8.35
C GLY A 206 6.39 -10.50 8.97
N GLN A 207 6.79 -10.08 10.15
CA GLN A 207 7.89 -10.71 10.91
C GLN A 207 7.41 -11.95 11.62
N GLY A 208 8.03 -13.10 11.33
CA GLY A 208 7.83 -14.33 12.07
C GLY A 208 8.68 -14.42 13.35
N ASN A 209 8.27 -15.30 14.26
CA ASN A 209 9.02 -15.60 15.48
C ASN A 209 10.12 -16.66 15.25
N ASP A 210 10.24 -17.17 14.04
CA ASP A 210 11.17 -18.22 13.60
C ASP A 210 12.42 -17.66 12.89
N GLY A 211 12.62 -16.36 12.96
CA GLY A 211 13.77 -15.68 12.34
C GLY A 211 13.59 -15.30 10.87
N TYR A 212 12.39 -15.48 10.33
CA TYR A 212 12.07 -15.08 8.96
C TYR A 212 11.12 -13.89 8.90
N VAL A 213 11.17 -13.16 7.78
CA VAL A 213 10.13 -12.25 7.31
C VAL A 213 9.41 -12.97 6.17
N TYR A 214 8.09 -13.05 6.26
CA TYR A 214 7.21 -13.63 5.24
C TYR A 214 6.67 -12.53 4.36
N ILE A 215 6.58 -12.79 3.05
CA ILE A 215 6.28 -11.77 2.05
C ILE A 215 5.23 -12.32 1.08
N TYR A 216 4.06 -11.70 1.02
CA TYR A 216 3.17 -11.90 -0.11
C TYR A 216 3.43 -10.82 -1.16
N GLY A 217 3.43 -11.24 -2.44
CA GLY A 217 3.67 -10.38 -3.57
C GLY A 217 2.63 -10.56 -4.66
N THR A 218 2.33 -9.48 -5.38
CA THR A 218 1.42 -9.43 -6.53
C THR A 218 1.91 -8.41 -7.57
N GLY A 219 1.20 -8.29 -8.70
CA GLY A 219 1.47 -7.27 -9.71
C GLY A 219 0.98 -5.89 -9.30
N PHE A 220 1.69 -4.85 -9.67
CA PHE A 220 1.31 -3.46 -9.39
C PHE A 220 -0.01 -3.06 -10.05
N GLN A 221 -0.34 -3.65 -11.21
CA GLN A 221 -1.56 -3.34 -11.97
C GLN A 221 -2.84 -3.95 -11.37
N ARG A 222 -2.74 -4.62 -10.21
CA ARG A 222 -3.88 -5.27 -9.54
C ARG A 222 -4.55 -6.34 -10.44
N ASP A 223 -3.77 -7.04 -11.22
CA ASP A 223 -4.22 -7.98 -12.27
C ASP A 223 -3.74 -9.42 -12.06
N LYS A 224 -2.99 -9.67 -10.97
CA LYS A 224 -2.36 -10.96 -10.67
C LYS A 224 -2.83 -11.55 -9.34
N GLY A 225 -2.69 -12.87 -9.21
CA GLY A 225 -2.76 -13.59 -7.95
C GLY A 225 -1.59 -13.25 -7.02
N ILE A 226 -1.44 -13.98 -5.94
CA ILE A 226 -0.36 -13.76 -4.98
C ILE A 226 0.63 -14.92 -4.93
N VAL A 227 1.90 -14.60 -4.76
CA VAL A 227 2.99 -15.52 -4.46
C VAL A 227 3.48 -15.31 -3.03
N LEU A 228 4.11 -16.33 -2.44
CA LEU A 228 4.68 -16.26 -1.11
C LEU A 228 6.21 -16.43 -1.17
N TYR A 229 6.91 -15.57 -0.46
CA TYR A 229 8.35 -15.62 -0.22
C TYR A 229 8.65 -15.55 1.27
N ARG A 230 9.87 -15.90 1.65
CA ARG A 230 10.44 -15.56 2.95
C ARG A 230 11.90 -15.15 2.79
N VAL A 231 12.40 -14.37 3.76
CA VAL A 231 13.80 -13.98 3.86
C VAL A 231 14.23 -14.03 5.33
N PRO A 232 15.44 -14.50 5.68
CA PRO A 232 15.95 -14.40 7.05
C PRO A 232 16.02 -12.93 7.48
N GLN A 233 15.61 -12.63 8.71
CA GLN A 233 15.55 -11.25 9.25
C GLN A 233 16.89 -10.50 9.18
N ASN A 234 18.00 -11.21 9.25
CA ASN A 234 19.36 -10.67 9.16
C ASN A 234 19.88 -10.56 7.70
N SER A 235 19.08 -10.92 6.71
CA SER A 235 19.49 -10.99 5.30
C SER A 235 18.56 -10.18 4.37
N MET A 236 17.84 -9.21 4.93
CA MET A 236 16.85 -8.40 4.20
C MET A 236 17.41 -7.70 2.95
N THR A 237 18.70 -7.40 2.94
CA THR A 237 19.38 -6.69 1.83
C THR A 237 20.05 -7.61 0.82
N SER A 238 19.88 -8.93 0.93
CA SER A 238 20.47 -9.94 0.02
C SER A 238 19.41 -10.58 -0.86
N LEU A 239 19.38 -10.28 -2.15
CA LEU A 239 18.38 -10.83 -3.08
C LEU A 239 18.40 -12.38 -3.09
N SER A 240 19.59 -13.00 -3.03
CA SER A 240 19.73 -14.46 -3.04
C SER A 240 19.19 -15.14 -1.78
N ALA A 241 18.90 -14.38 -0.71
CA ALA A 241 18.31 -14.91 0.53
C ALA A 241 16.78 -15.02 0.48
N TYR A 242 16.14 -14.41 -0.54
CA TYR A 242 14.70 -14.47 -0.71
C TYR A 242 14.28 -15.81 -1.28
N GLN A 243 13.62 -16.63 -0.48
CA GLN A 243 13.21 -17.98 -0.83
C GLN A 243 11.74 -18.01 -1.24
N PRO A 244 11.39 -18.40 -2.47
CA PRO A 244 10.01 -18.60 -2.88
C PRO A 244 9.40 -19.84 -2.23
N TRP A 245 8.10 -19.80 -1.97
CA TRP A 245 7.26 -20.94 -1.69
C TRP A 245 6.61 -21.40 -2.97
N GLY A 246 6.82 -22.64 -3.37
CA GLY A 246 6.33 -23.11 -4.64
C GLY A 246 6.01 -24.60 -4.66
N TYR A 247 5.25 -25.02 -5.66
CA TYR A 247 4.89 -26.39 -5.92
C TYR A 247 5.77 -26.98 -7.02
N ALA A 248 6.52 -28.01 -6.70
CA ALA A 248 7.31 -28.78 -7.66
C ALA A 248 7.47 -30.23 -7.16
N ASN A 249 7.68 -31.17 -8.07
CA ASN A 249 7.91 -32.59 -7.74
C ASN A 249 6.85 -33.22 -6.83
N GLY A 250 5.59 -32.79 -6.96
CA GLY A 250 4.45 -33.32 -6.19
C GLY A 250 4.26 -32.71 -4.80
N GLY A 251 5.00 -31.65 -4.45
CA GLY A 251 4.89 -31.04 -3.13
C GLY A 251 5.23 -29.54 -3.08
N TRP A 252 4.70 -28.87 -2.06
CA TRP A 252 5.05 -27.49 -1.72
C TRP A 252 6.30 -27.46 -0.84
N ALA A 253 7.29 -26.61 -1.22
CA ALA A 253 8.48 -26.40 -0.42
C ALA A 253 9.10 -25.02 -0.65
N TRP A 254 9.87 -24.56 0.36
CA TRP A 254 10.73 -23.39 0.23
C TRP A 254 11.88 -23.67 -0.75
N GLY A 255 12.17 -22.72 -1.65
CA GLY A 255 13.20 -22.84 -2.67
C GLY A 255 12.71 -23.48 -3.97
N ASN A 256 11.51 -24.02 -4.03
CA ASN A 256 10.87 -24.37 -5.31
C ASN A 256 10.55 -23.08 -6.09
N PRO A 257 10.45 -23.13 -7.44
CA PRO A 257 10.01 -21.97 -8.23
C PRO A 257 8.70 -21.40 -7.69
N ALA A 258 8.61 -20.07 -7.62
CA ALA A 258 7.43 -19.40 -7.11
C ALA A 258 6.15 -19.88 -7.82
N THR A 259 5.14 -20.22 -7.04
CA THR A 259 3.83 -20.65 -7.54
C THR A 259 2.76 -19.79 -6.88
N GLU A 260 1.75 -19.37 -7.64
CA GLU A 260 0.62 -18.65 -7.04
C GLU A 260 0.00 -19.48 -5.90
N VAL A 261 -0.07 -18.88 -4.70
CA VAL A 261 -0.71 -19.49 -3.52
C VAL A 261 -2.19 -19.16 -3.44
N LEU A 262 -2.64 -18.17 -4.20
CA LEU A 262 -4.06 -17.84 -4.41
C LEU A 262 -4.20 -17.03 -5.71
N PRO A 263 -5.01 -17.48 -6.69
CA PRO A 263 -5.31 -16.73 -7.90
C PRO A 263 -6.33 -15.62 -7.61
N GLY A 264 -6.40 -14.61 -8.49
CA GLY A 264 -7.33 -13.48 -8.41
C GLY A 264 -6.64 -12.19 -8.82
N LYS A 265 -7.29 -11.07 -8.55
CA LYS A 265 -6.76 -9.72 -8.81
C LYS A 265 -6.53 -8.99 -7.50
N PHE A 266 -5.31 -9.08 -7.03
CA PHE A 266 -4.88 -8.48 -5.78
C PHE A 266 -4.27 -7.10 -6.02
N GLY A 267 -4.71 -6.12 -5.25
CA GLY A 267 -4.08 -4.81 -5.15
C GLY A 267 -3.18 -4.71 -3.92
N GLU A 268 -3.25 -3.57 -3.25
CA GLU A 268 -2.49 -3.30 -2.03
C GLU A 268 -2.86 -4.33 -0.94
N MET A 269 -1.86 -4.84 -0.27
CA MET A 269 -2.00 -5.88 0.76
C MET A 269 -1.37 -5.45 2.07
N CYS A 270 -1.82 -6.05 3.17
CA CYS A 270 -1.20 -5.90 4.49
C CYS A 270 -1.19 -7.24 5.22
N LEU A 271 0.01 -7.79 5.45
CA LEU A 271 0.23 -9.02 6.21
C LEU A 271 0.81 -8.66 7.58
N ARG A 272 0.14 -9.06 8.67
CA ARG A 272 0.66 -8.80 10.02
C ARG A 272 0.45 -10.01 10.94
N PRO A 273 1.46 -10.36 11.77
CA PRO A 273 1.25 -11.27 12.90
C PRO A 273 0.42 -10.55 13.98
N LEU A 274 -0.65 -11.17 14.46
CA LEU A 274 -1.58 -10.57 15.40
C LEU A 274 -2.22 -11.62 16.31
N GLY A 275 -2.00 -11.51 17.62
CA GLY A 275 -2.62 -12.42 18.59
C GLY A 275 -2.28 -13.91 18.39
N GLY A 276 -1.06 -14.23 17.96
CA GLY A 276 -0.65 -15.61 17.68
C GLY A 276 -1.17 -16.19 16.36
N LYS A 277 -1.82 -15.38 15.55
CA LYS A 277 -2.28 -15.66 14.20
C LYS A 277 -1.60 -14.73 13.22
N TRP A 278 -1.87 -14.92 11.94
CA TRP A 278 -1.53 -14.01 10.86
C TRP A 278 -2.81 -13.46 10.25
N ILE A 279 -2.83 -12.19 9.96
CA ILE A 279 -3.93 -11.59 9.21
C ILE A 279 -3.38 -11.00 7.91
N LEU A 280 -4.05 -11.33 6.81
CA LEU A 280 -3.84 -10.72 5.51
C LEU A 280 -5.09 -9.93 5.16
N THR A 281 -4.94 -8.62 4.92
CA THR A 281 -5.96 -7.78 4.30
C THR A 281 -5.49 -7.37 2.91
N TRP A 282 -6.42 -7.17 1.96
CA TRP A 282 -6.07 -6.74 0.61
C TRP A 282 -7.22 -6.05 -0.10
N PHE A 283 -6.88 -5.17 -1.03
CA PHE A 283 -7.82 -4.69 -2.02
C PHE A 283 -8.05 -5.78 -3.06
N ASN A 284 -9.27 -6.30 -3.11
CA ASN A 284 -9.73 -7.30 -4.08
C ASN A 284 -10.33 -6.58 -5.29
N ALA A 285 -9.56 -6.47 -6.38
CA ALA A 285 -10.00 -5.75 -7.57
C ALA A 285 -11.10 -6.48 -8.35
N ASP A 286 -11.18 -7.83 -8.28
CA ASP A 286 -12.29 -8.58 -8.90
C ASP A 286 -13.62 -8.29 -8.22
N GLY A 287 -13.62 -8.15 -6.90
CA GLY A 287 -14.81 -7.92 -6.10
C GLY A 287 -15.07 -6.47 -5.72
N TYR A 288 -14.14 -5.57 -6.05
CA TYR A 288 -14.17 -4.16 -5.68
C TYR A 288 -14.46 -3.97 -4.18
N ARG A 289 -13.57 -4.50 -3.34
CA ARG A 289 -13.76 -4.54 -1.89
C ARG A 289 -12.43 -4.74 -1.17
N ILE A 290 -12.42 -4.55 0.14
CA ILE A 290 -11.31 -4.96 1.01
C ILE A 290 -11.72 -6.24 1.72
N ASP A 291 -10.96 -7.29 1.48
CA ASP A 291 -11.12 -8.61 2.09
C ASP A 291 -10.04 -8.87 3.14
N ALA A 292 -10.29 -9.83 4.03
CA ALA A 292 -9.35 -10.34 5.01
C ALA A 292 -9.38 -11.86 5.10
N MET A 293 -8.23 -12.43 5.51
CA MET A 293 -8.08 -13.82 5.97
C MET A 293 -7.34 -13.84 7.29
N VAL A 294 -7.75 -14.72 8.20
CA VAL A 294 -7.01 -15.03 9.42
C VAL A 294 -6.40 -16.42 9.28
N LEU A 295 -5.08 -16.51 9.41
CA LEU A 295 -4.28 -17.69 9.12
C LEU A 295 -3.55 -18.14 10.41
N ASN A 296 -3.21 -19.41 10.51
CA ASN A 296 -2.35 -19.90 11.58
C ASN A 296 -0.87 -19.63 11.25
N THR A 297 -0.51 -19.83 9.99
CA THR A 297 0.82 -19.60 9.43
C THR A 297 0.72 -18.94 8.05
N PRO A 298 1.77 -18.26 7.60
CA PRO A 298 1.78 -17.71 6.23
C PRO A 298 1.74 -18.77 5.12
N THR A 299 2.00 -20.03 5.44
CA THR A 299 1.94 -21.16 4.51
C THR A 299 0.63 -21.94 4.54
N ASP A 300 -0.38 -21.44 5.26
CA ASP A 300 -1.70 -22.06 5.26
C ASP A 300 -2.27 -22.11 3.82
N ASN A 301 -3.12 -23.10 3.57
CA ASN A 301 -3.78 -23.22 2.28
C ASN A 301 -4.82 -22.11 2.09
N LEU A 302 -4.48 -21.07 1.34
CA LEU A 302 -5.33 -19.89 1.12
C LEU A 302 -6.59 -20.21 0.31
N TYR A 303 -6.61 -21.33 -0.44
CA TYR A 303 -7.82 -21.76 -1.17
C TYR A 303 -8.95 -22.19 -0.23
N THR A 304 -8.59 -22.70 0.94
CA THR A 304 -9.56 -23.21 1.95
C THR A 304 -9.73 -22.25 3.13
N ALA A 305 -8.88 -21.24 3.27
CA ALA A 305 -9.00 -20.24 4.31
C ALA A 305 -10.27 -19.40 4.15
N ALA A 306 -10.97 -19.14 5.25
CA ALA A 306 -12.16 -18.31 5.24
C ALA A 306 -11.81 -16.87 4.83
N LYS A 307 -12.55 -16.35 3.86
CA LYS A 307 -12.46 -14.95 3.42
C LYS A 307 -13.59 -14.16 4.05
N THR A 308 -13.26 -13.02 4.63
CA THR A 308 -14.22 -12.08 5.19
C THR A 308 -14.10 -10.74 4.48
N THR A 309 -15.18 -10.22 3.92
CA THR A 309 -15.20 -8.87 3.38
C THR A 309 -15.36 -7.87 4.50
N LEU A 310 -14.42 -6.93 4.60
CA LEU A 310 -14.38 -5.88 5.61
C LEU A 310 -15.10 -4.61 5.12
N LEU A 311 -14.87 -4.21 3.87
CA LEU A 311 -15.46 -3.02 3.24
C LEU A 311 -15.79 -3.32 1.78
N TRP A 312 -16.88 -2.77 1.31
CA TRP A 312 -17.34 -2.86 -0.07
C TRP A 312 -17.03 -1.57 -0.84
N GLY A 313 -16.76 -1.69 -2.13
CA GLY A 313 -16.80 -0.55 -3.03
C GLY A 313 -18.22 0.01 -3.14
N GLY A 314 -18.31 1.33 -3.04
CA GLY A 314 -19.57 2.07 -3.12
C GLY A 314 -19.63 3.00 -4.33
N ASN A 315 -20.68 3.79 -4.39
CA ASN A 315 -20.86 4.85 -5.37
C ASN A 315 -20.78 6.22 -4.67
N TRP A 316 -20.17 7.19 -5.33
CA TRP A 316 -20.14 8.57 -4.83
C TRP A 316 -21.54 9.10 -4.56
N GLY A 317 -21.75 9.67 -3.38
CA GLY A 317 -23.02 10.20 -2.92
C GLY A 317 -23.99 9.15 -2.32
N ALA A 318 -23.62 7.87 -2.32
CA ALA A 318 -24.38 6.78 -1.69
C ALA A 318 -23.49 5.94 -0.75
N GLU A 319 -22.51 6.57 -0.13
CA GLU A 319 -21.56 5.93 0.78
C GLU A 319 -22.16 5.78 2.18
N ASP A 320 -21.72 4.74 2.87
CA ASP A 320 -21.99 4.50 4.29
C ASP A 320 -20.74 4.01 5.02
N ALA A 321 -20.88 3.48 6.23
CA ALA A 321 -19.75 2.96 7.00
C ALA A 321 -19.10 1.72 6.34
N THR A 322 -19.81 0.99 5.50
CA THR A 322 -19.40 -0.28 4.89
C THR A 322 -19.17 -0.20 3.38
N HIS A 323 -19.73 0.82 2.72
CA HIS A 323 -19.62 1.04 1.27
C HIS A 323 -18.89 2.35 1.00
N VAL A 324 -17.71 2.25 0.41
CA VAL A 324 -16.78 3.36 0.20
C VAL A 324 -16.44 3.48 -1.27
N ALA A 325 -16.72 4.63 -1.87
CA ALA A 325 -16.52 4.84 -3.30
C ALA A 325 -15.02 4.87 -3.65
N GLN A 326 -14.64 4.15 -4.69
CA GLN A 326 -13.26 4.09 -5.21
C GLN A 326 -12.20 3.85 -4.13
N LEU A 327 -12.52 2.93 -3.17
CA LEU A 327 -11.61 2.53 -2.10
C LEU A 327 -10.46 1.67 -2.62
N TYR A 328 -9.33 1.72 -1.92
CA TYR A 328 -8.19 0.81 -2.05
C TYR A 328 -7.29 0.86 -0.79
N GLY A 329 -6.23 0.04 -0.74
CA GLY A 329 -5.41 -0.10 0.45
C GLY A 329 -5.98 -1.13 1.41
N GLY A 330 -6.17 -0.77 2.68
CA GLY A 330 -6.64 -1.66 3.74
C GLY A 330 -5.49 -2.11 4.65
N TYR A 331 -4.63 -1.16 5.04
CA TYR A 331 -3.45 -1.45 5.87
C TYR A 331 -3.79 -1.44 7.35
N ILE A 332 -3.33 -2.45 8.07
CA ILE A 332 -3.61 -2.67 9.49
C ILE A 332 -2.72 -1.75 10.34
N ILE A 333 -3.33 -0.92 11.18
CA ILE A 333 -2.61 -0.02 12.08
C ILE A 333 -2.05 -0.81 13.26
N PRO A 334 -0.72 -0.72 13.56
CA PRO A 334 -0.12 -1.41 14.70
C PRO A 334 -0.73 -0.97 16.04
N GLY A 335 -1.16 -1.93 16.84
CA GLY A 335 -1.97 -1.73 18.05
C GLY A 335 -3.38 -2.28 17.89
N SER A 336 -3.77 -2.67 16.68
CA SER A 336 -4.98 -3.47 16.42
C SER A 336 -4.93 -4.84 17.08
N THR A 337 -6.11 -5.42 17.29
CA THR A 337 -6.29 -6.83 17.68
C THR A 337 -7.22 -7.50 16.66
N LEU A 338 -7.32 -8.83 16.68
CA LEU A 338 -8.25 -9.54 15.79
C LEU A 338 -9.72 -9.21 16.07
N SER A 339 -10.06 -8.86 17.32
CA SER A 339 -11.41 -8.47 17.73
C SER A 339 -11.68 -6.97 17.57
N ASP A 340 -10.62 -6.14 17.39
CA ASP A 340 -10.70 -4.68 17.23
C ASP A 340 -9.63 -4.21 16.26
N LEU A 341 -9.95 -4.33 14.97
CA LEU A 341 -9.03 -4.03 13.89
C LEU A 341 -9.20 -2.59 13.43
N HIS A 342 -8.11 -1.87 13.30
CA HIS A 342 -8.07 -0.53 12.73
C HIS A 342 -7.30 -0.55 11.41
N LEU A 343 -7.91 0.03 10.37
CA LEU A 343 -7.33 0.09 9.02
C LEU A 343 -7.16 1.53 8.55
N THR A 344 -6.15 1.77 7.73
CA THR A 344 -6.13 2.89 6.81
C THR A 344 -6.65 2.44 5.46
N VAL A 345 -7.56 3.23 4.89
CA VAL A 345 -8.18 2.99 3.58
C VAL A 345 -8.10 4.26 2.77
N SER A 346 -7.72 4.14 1.51
CA SER A 346 -7.61 5.26 0.59
C SER A 346 -8.86 5.39 -0.26
N GLN A 347 -9.18 6.63 -0.63
CA GLN A 347 -10.18 6.98 -1.62
C GLN A 347 -9.62 7.95 -2.63
N TRP A 348 -9.95 7.75 -3.90
CA TRP A 348 -9.66 8.69 -4.96
C TRP A 348 -10.83 8.85 -5.91
N ASN A 349 -11.40 10.06 -5.97
CA ASN A 349 -12.38 10.37 -7.00
C ASN A 349 -11.67 10.65 -8.34
N THR A 350 -11.50 9.60 -9.13
CA THR A 350 -10.80 9.67 -10.41
C THR A 350 -11.56 10.48 -11.46
N GLY A 351 -12.86 10.74 -11.26
CA GLY A 351 -13.69 11.49 -12.19
C GLY A 351 -13.43 13.00 -12.15
N ASN A 352 -13.11 13.55 -10.98
CA ASN A 352 -12.96 15.00 -10.79
C ASN A 352 -11.86 15.41 -9.79
N ASN A 353 -11.14 14.46 -9.20
CA ASN A 353 -10.08 14.68 -8.20
C ASN A 353 -10.56 15.44 -6.93
N SER A 354 -11.86 15.47 -6.64
CA SER A 354 -12.40 16.17 -5.48
C SER A 354 -12.08 15.48 -4.15
N VAL A 355 -11.74 14.20 -4.20
CA VAL A 355 -11.32 13.38 -3.06
C VAL A 355 -10.03 12.66 -3.44
N TYR A 356 -9.03 12.77 -2.59
CA TYR A 356 -7.80 11.96 -2.60
C TYR A 356 -7.24 11.99 -1.19
N HIS A 357 -7.60 10.99 -0.41
CA HIS A 357 -7.32 10.97 1.02
C HIS A 357 -7.19 9.57 1.60
N VAL A 358 -6.73 9.51 2.84
CA VAL A 358 -6.64 8.31 3.66
C VAL A 358 -7.56 8.46 4.87
N GLU A 359 -8.37 7.43 5.12
CA GLU A 359 -9.31 7.37 6.23
C GLU A 359 -8.96 6.23 7.20
N GLN A 360 -9.36 6.40 8.45
CA GLN A 360 -9.33 5.33 9.45
C GLN A 360 -10.69 4.66 9.56
N PHE A 361 -10.66 3.33 9.48
CA PHE A 361 -11.81 2.46 9.77
C PHE A 361 -11.53 1.60 10.98
N ARG A 362 -12.59 1.27 11.74
CA ARG A 362 -12.57 0.30 12.84
C ARG A 362 -13.48 -0.85 12.50
N ILE A 363 -12.97 -2.07 12.61
CA ILE A 363 -13.68 -3.32 12.31
C ILE A 363 -13.68 -4.17 13.58
N GLN A 364 -14.85 -4.52 14.10
CA GLN A 364 -14.98 -5.35 15.28
C GLN A 364 -15.73 -6.66 14.96
N GLY A 365 -15.39 -7.72 15.67
CA GLY A 365 -16.05 -9.03 15.49
C GLY A 365 -15.49 -9.85 14.33
N LEU A 366 -14.23 -9.65 13.92
CA LEU A 366 -13.60 -10.48 12.88
C LEU A 366 -13.35 -11.92 13.37
N VAL A 367 -13.05 -12.09 14.66
CA VAL A 367 -12.92 -13.39 15.38
C VAL A 367 -13.46 -13.24 16.79
#